data_cff4246e438e724eb58ce4078436c057
#
_entry.id   cff4246e438e724eb58ce4078436c057
#
_cell.length_a   1.000
_cell.length_b   1.000
_cell.length_c   1.000
_cell.angle_alpha   90.00
_cell.angle_beta   90.00
_cell.angle_gamma   90.00
#
_symmetry.space_group_name_H-M   'P 1'
#
loop_
_entity.id
_entity.type
_entity.pdbx_description
1 polymer ?
#
loop_
_entity_poly.entity_id
_entity_poly.type
_entity_poly.pdbx_seq_one_letter_code
_entity_poly.pdbx_strand_id
1 'polypeptide(L)'
;MLDTPLTPGESRVVKRALVIGGGIAGIQTALDIADAGYEVDIVEKTPSIGGRMSQLDKTFPTLDCSSCILTPRMGEVNAHEKINIYTYSEVESVGGFVGDFKVDIRKKARYVDMDKCTGCGLCQEKCPSKKNLSEFNRGLSTRTAIYTPFAQAVPNVPVIDTANCIHFKTGKCGICSKVCAAGAVNYDQKDEVITREYGAIVVATGFDTINLDK
;
A
#
# COMPACT_ATOMS: atom_id res chain seq x y z
N MET A 1 -12.17 42.87 -13.69
CA MET A 1 -10.82 43.38 -13.99
C MET A 1 -10.14 43.68 -12.67
N LEU A 2 -8.95 43.12 -12.41
CA LEU A 2 -8.25 43.43 -11.15
C LEU A 2 -7.66 44.83 -11.28
N ASP A 3 -7.97 45.69 -10.33
CA ASP A 3 -7.53 47.12 -10.33
C ASP A 3 -6.04 47.28 -9.99
N THR A 4 -5.41 46.25 -9.48
CA THR A 4 -3.97 46.20 -9.17
C THR A 4 -3.30 45.03 -9.87
N PRO A 5 -2.13 45.20 -10.48
CA PRO A 5 -1.38 44.09 -11.06
C PRO A 5 -0.98 43.09 -9.99
N LEU A 6 -1.07 41.80 -10.32
CA LEU A 6 -0.57 40.73 -9.46
C LEU A 6 0.95 40.85 -9.32
N THR A 7 1.43 40.93 -8.09
CA THR A 7 2.88 40.88 -7.82
C THR A 7 3.31 39.43 -7.68
N PRO A 8 4.44 39.03 -8.28
CA PRO A 8 4.97 37.68 -8.07
C PRO A 8 5.33 37.49 -6.59
N GLY A 9 4.81 36.44 -5.99
CA GLY A 9 5.18 36.02 -4.64
C GLY A 9 6.23 34.90 -4.70
N GLU A 10 7.17 34.89 -3.77
CA GLU A 10 8.07 33.77 -3.56
C GLU A 10 7.44 32.83 -2.54
N SER A 11 7.33 31.52 -2.86
CA SER A 11 6.92 30.50 -1.91
C SER A 11 7.96 29.38 -1.90
N ARG A 12 8.17 28.80 -0.72
CA ARG A 12 8.97 27.58 -0.56
C ARG A 12 8.29 26.46 -1.36
N VAL A 13 9.08 25.70 -2.13
CA VAL A 13 8.59 24.51 -2.81
C VAL A 13 9.33 23.29 -2.28
N VAL A 14 8.58 22.35 -1.69
CA VAL A 14 9.11 21.08 -1.23
C VAL A 14 9.32 20.15 -2.43
N LYS A 15 10.55 19.67 -2.62
CA LYS A 15 10.93 18.81 -3.76
C LYS A 15 10.61 17.33 -3.52
N ARG A 16 9.40 17.07 -3.06
CA ARG A 16 8.86 15.71 -2.81
C ARG A 16 7.40 15.67 -3.25
N ALA A 17 7.00 14.60 -3.90
CA ALA A 17 5.61 14.36 -4.29
C ALA A 17 4.98 13.27 -3.43
N LEU A 18 3.67 13.39 -3.20
CA LEU A 18 2.84 12.34 -2.65
C LEU A 18 1.98 11.74 -3.77
N VAL A 19 1.97 10.42 -3.89
CA VAL A 19 1.06 9.67 -4.77
C VAL A 19 0.10 8.87 -3.90
N ILE A 20 -1.19 9.17 -3.99
CA ILE A 20 -2.25 8.49 -3.24
C ILE A 20 -2.85 7.39 -4.11
N GLY A 21 -2.51 6.15 -3.79
CA GLY A 21 -2.92 4.94 -4.51
C GLY A 21 -1.75 4.26 -5.23
N GLY A 22 -1.50 3.00 -4.86
CA GLY A 22 -0.45 2.14 -5.42
C GLY A 22 -0.92 1.26 -6.58
N GLY A 23 -1.94 1.66 -7.35
CA GLY A 23 -2.33 1.02 -8.59
C GLY A 23 -1.39 1.37 -9.75
N ILE A 24 -1.64 0.84 -10.96
CA ILE A 24 -0.74 1.04 -12.11
C ILE A 24 -0.50 2.52 -12.45
N ALA A 25 -1.53 3.37 -12.32
CA ALA A 25 -1.38 4.80 -12.55
C ALA A 25 -0.45 5.46 -11.52
N GLY A 26 -0.62 5.11 -10.22
CA GLY A 26 0.24 5.62 -9.16
C GLY A 26 1.67 5.11 -9.28
N ILE A 27 1.86 3.83 -9.60
CA ILE A 27 3.16 3.21 -9.85
C ILE A 27 3.89 3.95 -10.98
N GLN A 28 3.23 4.14 -12.14
CA GLN A 28 3.86 4.82 -13.27
C GLN A 28 4.18 6.28 -12.94
N THR A 29 3.24 6.99 -12.31
CA THR A 29 3.47 8.38 -11.89
C THR A 29 4.66 8.50 -10.93
N ALA A 30 4.78 7.57 -9.98
CA ALA A 30 5.89 7.60 -9.03
C ALA A 30 7.23 7.36 -9.71
N LEU A 31 7.30 6.42 -10.66
CA LEU A 31 8.51 6.19 -11.46
C LEU A 31 8.88 7.42 -12.28
N ASP A 32 7.94 8.01 -13.02
CA ASP A 32 8.20 9.17 -13.85
C ASP A 32 8.72 10.38 -13.04
N ILE A 33 8.16 10.62 -11.84
CA ILE A 33 8.60 11.70 -10.95
C ILE A 33 9.98 11.39 -10.34
N ALA A 34 10.22 10.14 -9.95
CA ALA A 34 11.47 9.72 -9.35
C ALA A 34 12.62 9.72 -10.37
N ASP A 35 12.37 9.30 -11.62
CA ASP A 35 13.31 9.36 -12.73
C ASP A 35 13.66 10.83 -13.10
N ALA A 36 12.70 11.76 -12.94
CA ALA A 36 12.96 13.20 -13.05
C ALA A 36 13.80 13.78 -11.90
N GLY A 37 14.14 12.95 -10.90
CA GLY A 37 15.08 13.30 -9.83
C GLY A 37 14.44 13.74 -8.51
N TYR A 38 13.12 13.67 -8.36
CA TYR A 38 12.40 14.07 -7.15
C TYR A 38 12.11 12.88 -6.24
N GLU A 39 11.99 13.13 -4.93
CA GLU A 39 11.52 12.12 -3.99
C GLU A 39 10.02 11.91 -4.12
N VAL A 40 9.57 10.67 -3.96
CA VAL A 40 8.15 10.30 -4.05
C VAL A 40 7.77 9.36 -2.92
N ASP A 41 6.66 9.66 -2.28
CA ASP A 41 6.03 8.76 -1.31
C ASP A 41 4.73 8.22 -1.93
N ILE A 42 4.57 6.89 -1.98
CA ILE A 42 3.32 6.23 -2.38
C ILE A 42 2.57 5.80 -1.13
N VAL A 43 1.31 6.20 -0.99
CA VAL A 43 0.41 5.76 0.08
C VAL A 43 -0.65 4.83 -0.51
N GLU A 44 -0.68 3.57 -0.05
CA GLU A 44 -1.60 2.54 -0.51
C GLU A 44 -2.38 1.94 0.66
N LYS A 45 -3.72 1.94 0.56
CA LYS A 45 -4.61 1.45 1.62
C LYS A 45 -4.55 -0.06 1.85
N THR A 46 -4.21 -0.81 0.79
CA THR A 46 -4.10 -2.28 0.83
C THR A 46 -2.70 -2.72 1.28
N PRO A 47 -2.53 -3.97 1.72
CA PRO A 47 -1.22 -4.46 2.17
C PRO A 47 -0.13 -4.54 1.10
N SER A 48 -0.47 -4.36 -0.17
CA SER A 48 0.45 -4.40 -1.32
C SER A 48 0.06 -3.36 -2.36
N ILE A 49 1.03 -2.84 -3.11
CA ILE A 49 0.76 -2.11 -4.35
C ILE A 49 0.29 -3.06 -5.45
N GLY A 50 -0.18 -2.53 -6.57
CA GLY A 50 -0.69 -3.28 -7.74
C GLY A 50 -2.14 -2.96 -8.08
N GLY A 51 -2.94 -2.58 -7.10
CA GLY A 51 -4.34 -2.15 -7.29
C GLY A 51 -5.20 -3.16 -8.03
N ARG A 52 -6.15 -2.67 -8.84
CA ARG A 52 -7.08 -3.54 -9.59
C ARG A 52 -6.39 -4.34 -10.70
N MET A 53 -5.31 -3.82 -11.27
CA MET A 53 -4.59 -4.52 -12.35
C MET A 53 -4.00 -5.87 -11.88
N SER A 54 -3.62 -5.99 -10.59
CA SER A 54 -3.17 -7.27 -10.02
C SER A 54 -4.26 -8.34 -9.96
N GLN A 55 -5.53 -7.95 -10.05
CA GLN A 55 -6.71 -8.83 -10.02
C GLN A 55 -7.19 -9.25 -11.42
N LEU A 56 -6.60 -8.70 -12.48
CA LEU A 56 -6.98 -8.97 -13.87
C LEU A 56 -6.08 -10.06 -14.46
N ASP A 57 -6.66 -10.92 -15.31
CA ASP A 57 -5.89 -11.85 -16.13
C ASP A 57 -5.24 -11.12 -17.31
N LYS A 58 -6.03 -10.29 -17.99
CA LYS A 58 -5.60 -9.58 -19.20
C LYS A 58 -6.02 -8.11 -19.17
N THR A 59 -5.27 -7.29 -19.90
CA THR A 59 -5.58 -5.87 -20.10
C THR A 59 -6.32 -5.66 -21.41
N PHE A 60 -7.32 -4.77 -21.40
CA PHE A 60 -8.00 -4.32 -22.60
C PHE A 60 -7.28 -3.08 -23.17
N PRO A 61 -7.20 -2.86 -24.52
CA PRO A 61 -7.77 -3.71 -25.59
C PRO A 61 -6.81 -4.76 -26.14
N THR A 62 -5.53 -4.75 -25.73
CA THR A 62 -4.45 -5.56 -26.32
C THR A 62 -4.49 -7.03 -25.89
N LEU A 63 -5.24 -7.34 -24.82
CA LEU A 63 -5.32 -8.66 -24.20
C LEU A 63 -3.96 -9.20 -23.70
N ASP A 64 -3.07 -8.29 -23.36
CA ASP A 64 -1.78 -8.63 -22.74
C ASP A 64 -1.98 -9.18 -21.31
N CYS A 65 -1.03 -9.98 -20.88
CA CYS A 65 -1.00 -10.51 -19.51
C CYS A 65 -0.79 -9.39 -18.49
N SER A 66 -1.78 -9.13 -17.65
CA SER A 66 -1.72 -8.07 -16.62
C SER A 66 -0.54 -8.23 -15.67
N SER A 67 -0.31 -9.44 -15.17
CA SER A 67 0.80 -9.74 -14.25
C SER A 67 2.16 -9.53 -14.90
N CYS A 68 2.27 -9.85 -16.21
CA CYS A 68 3.52 -9.70 -16.95
C CYS A 68 3.94 -8.24 -17.12
N ILE A 69 2.97 -7.33 -17.18
CA ILE A 69 3.21 -5.88 -17.26
C ILE A 69 3.40 -5.29 -15.85
N LEU A 70 2.53 -5.63 -14.91
CA LEU A 70 2.48 -5.02 -13.59
C LEU A 70 3.66 -5.42 -12.69
N THR A 71 4.03 -6.70 -12.67
CA THR A 71 5.04 -7.23 -11.74
C THR A 71 6.41 -6.56 -11.91
N PRO A 72 6.95 -6.38 -13.14
CA PRO A 72 8.19 -5.63 -13.33
C PRO A 72 8.10 -4.20 -12.78
N ARG A 73 7.00 -3.49 -13.06
CA ARG A 73 6.80 -2.11 -12.59
C ARG A 73 6.74 -2.01 -11.05
N MET A 74 6.10 -2.97 -10.39
CA MET A 74 6.10 -3.06 -8.92
C MET A 74 7.52 -3.29 -8.39
N GLY A 75 8.31 -4.13 -9.08
CA GLY A 75 9.72 -4.38 -8.76
C GLY A 75 10.58 -3.13 -8.93
N GLU A 76 10.41 -2.38 -10.01
CA GLU A 76 11.10 -1.12 -10.27
C GLU A 76 10.82 -0.09 -9.16
N VAL A 77 9.54 0.11 -8.79
CA VAL A 77 9.16 0.99 -7.67
C VAL A 77 9.81 0.57 -6.37
N ASN A 78 9.81 -0.73 -6.07
CA ASN A 78 10.38 -1.25 -4.82
C ASN A 78 11.90 -1.11 -4.75
N ALA A 79 12.58 -1.10 -5.88
CA ALA A 79 14.04 -0.98 -5.97
C ALA A 79 14.52 0.47 -6.11
N HIS A 80 13.63 1.43 -6.38
CA HIS A 80 14.01 2.80 -6.68
C HIS A 80 14.34 3.58 -5.41
N GLU A 81 15.57 4.13 -5.32
CA GLU A 81 16.09 4.81 -4.14
C GLU A 81 15.31 6.07 -3.70
N LYS A 82 14.59 6.72 -4.63
CA LYS A 82 13.81 7.93 -4.37
C LYS A 82 12.33 7.68 -4.09
N ILE A 83 11.89 6.42 -4.09
CA ILE A 83 10.49 6.06 -3.84
C ILE A 83 10.35 5.37 -2.51
N ASN A 84 9.50 5.92 -1.63
CA ASN A 84 9.08 5.26 -0.41
C ASN A 84 7.66 4.72 -0.58
N ILE A 85 7.43 3.48 -0.17
CA ILE A 85 6.14 2.82 -0.28
C ILE A 85 5.53 2.64 1.11
N TYR A 86 4.42 3.33 1.38
CA TYR A 86 3.62 3.19 2.59
C TYR A 86 2.38 2.37 2.25
N THR A 87 2.49 1.03 2.29
CA THR A 87 1.35 0.13 2.15
C THR A 87 0.62 -0.03 3.48
N TYR A 88 -0.64 -0.45 3.42
CA TYR A 88 -1.54 -0.57 4.56
C TYR A 88 -1.67 0.75 5.33
N SER A 89 -1.70 1.86 4.56
CA SER A 89 -1.66 3.23 5.08
C SER A 89 -2.70 4.10 4.39
N GLU A 90 -3.17 5.13 5.09
CA GLU A 90 -4.20 6.04 4.61
C GLU A 90 -3.81 7.48 4.93
N VAL A 91 -4.15 8.42 4.04
CA VAL A 91 -4.04 9.85 4.31
C VAL A 91 -5.19 10.26 5.23
N GLU A 92 -4.88 10.85 6.39
CA GLU A 92 -5.87 11.30 7.36
C GLU A 92 -6.22 12.77 7.18
N SER A 93 -5.22 13.60 6.96
CA SER A 93 -5.40 15.03 6.80
C SER A 93 -4.44 15.63 5.79
N VAL A 94 -4.88 16.67 5.12
CA VAL A 94 -4.07 17.48 4.20
C VAL A 94 -4.28 18.95 4.53
N GLY A 95 -3.18 19.64 4.82
CA GLY A 95 -3.15 21.10 5.03
C GLY A 95 -2.15 21.76 4.11
N GLY A 96 -2.10 23.10 4.12
CA GLY A 96 -1.16 23.87 3.32
C GLY A 96 -1.69 24.25 1.93
N PHE A 97 -0.80 24.47 0.98
CA PHE A 97 -1.12 24.94 -0.37
C PHE A 97 -0.13 24.33 -1.38
N VAL A 98 -0.37 24.56 -2.67
CA VAL A 98 0.48 24.05 -3.76
C VAL A 98 1.91 24.53 -3.57
N GLY A 99 2.84 23.58 -3.51
CA GLY A 99 4.25 23.80 -3.20
C GLY A 99 4.64 23.46 -1.76
N ASP A 100 3.70 23.52 -0.79
CA ASP A 100 3.97 23.28 0.64
C ASP A 100 2.74 22.65 1.34
N PHE A 101 2.44 21.41 0.97
CA PHE A 101 1.41 20.61 1.61
C PHE A 101 1.98 19.93 2.86
N LYS A 102 1.21 19.91 3.93
CA LYS A 102 1.48 19.10 5.14
C LYS A 102 0.43 18.01 5.24
N VAL A 103 0.90 16.75 5.25
CA VAL A 103 0.01 15.59 5.17
C VAL A 103 0.27 14.65 6.34
N ASP A 104 -0.80 14.25 7.01
CA ASP A 104 -0.78 13.22 8.03
C ASP A 104 -1.16 11.88 7.40
N ILE A 105 -0.29 10.89 7.55
CA ILE A 105 -0.44 9.55 7.01
C ILE A 105 -0.53 8.58 8.17
N ARG A 106 -1.64 7.86 8.29
CA ARG A 106 -1.81 6.77 9.25
C ARG A 106 -1.32 5.47 8.64
N LYS A 107 -0.29 4.89 9.24
CA LYS A 107 0.21 3.54 8.97
C LYS A 107 -0.51 2.58 9.91
N LYS A 108 -1.36 1.72 9.38
CA LYS A 108 -2.09 0.72 10.16
C LYS A 108 -1.16 -0.38 10.65
N ALA A 109 -1.43 -0.89 11.84
CA ALA A 109 -0.69 -2.01 12.41
C ALA A 109 -0.83 -3.25 11.53
N ARG A 110 0.28 -3.69 10.95
CA ARG A 110 0.37 -4.91 10.13
C ARG A 110 0.53 -6.16 10.99
N TYR A 111 1.00 -5.97 12.24
CA TYR A 111 1.38 -7.02 13.21
C TYR A 111 2.51 -7.92 12.73
N VAL A 112 3.19 -7.54 11.68
CA VAL A 112 4.40 -8.15 11.15
C VAL A 112 5.39 -7.04 10.84
N ASP A 113 6.56 -7.13 11.43
CA ASP A 113 7.67 -6.21 11.24
C ASP A 113 8.23 -6.38 9.81
N MET A 114 8.18 -5.31 9.02
CA MET A 114 8.56 -5.33 7.61
C MET A 114 10.07 -5.51 7.42
N ASP A 115 10.88 -4.99 8.35
CA ASP A 115 12.35 -5.03 8.26
C ASP A 115 12.90 -6.41 8.64
N LYS A 116 12.17 -7.16 9.50
CA LYS A 116 12.56 -8.51 9.93
C LYS A 116 11.99 -9.61 9.04
N CYS A 117 10.85 -9.37 8.39
CA CYS A 117 10.15 -10.39 7.64
C CYS A 117 10.89 -10.79 6.36
N THR A 118 11.20 -12.07 6.20
CA THR A 118 11.86 -12.61 5.00
C THR A 118 10.88 -13.05 3.90
N GLY A 119 9.57 -12.93 4.13
CA GLY A 119 8.54 -13.36 3.14
C GLY A 119 8.43 -14.88 2.95
N CYS A 120 8.93 -15.70 3.88
CA CYS A 120 9.01 -17.16 3.71
C CYS A 120 7.66 -17.91 3.69
N GLY A 121 6.55 -17.27 4.10
CA GLY A 121 5.19 -17.84 4.03
C GLY A 121 4.82 -18.85 5.11
N LEU A 122 5.75 -19.32 5.95
CA LEU A 122 5.49 -20.34 6.97
C LEU A 122 4.35 -19.97 7.94
N CYS A 123 4.24 -18.71 8.31
CA CYS A 123 3.18 -18.22 9.18
C CYS A 123 1.79 -18.36 8.56
N GLN A 124 1.69 -18.22 7.23
CA GLN A 124 0.44 -18.43 6.48
C GLN A 124 0.11 -19.90 6.37
N GLU A 125 1.09 -20.74 6.01
CA GLU A 125 0.93 -22.19 5.88
C GLU A 125 0.41 -22.83 7.17
N LYS A 126 0.98 -22.47 8.31
CA LYS A 126 0.67 -23.03 9.64
C LYS A 126 -0.52 -22.35 10.35
N CYS A 127 -1.09 -21.29 9.78
CA CYS A 127 -2.23 -20.59 10.37
C CYS A 127 -3.47 -21.50 10.40
N PRO A 128 -4.11 -21.71 11.56
CA PRO A 128 -5.30 -22.56 11.67
C PRO A 128 -6.58 -21.88 11.14
N SER A 129 -6.63 -20.55 11.07
CA SER A 129 -7.76 -19.80 10.54
C SER A 129 -7.66 -19.70 9.01
N LYS A 130 -8.20 -20.70 8.29
CA LYS A 130 -8.03 -20.88 6.82
C LYS A 130 -9.30 -20.62 5.99
N LYS A 131 -10.42 -20.30 6.64
CA LYS A 131 -11.73 -20.19 5.96
C LYS A 131 -12.21 -18.74 5.80
N ASN A 132 -11.30 -17.77 5.81
CA ASN A 132 -11.66 -16.36 5.62
C ASN A 132 -11.75 -16.08 4.13
N LEU A 133 -12.81 -15.39 3.70
CA LEU A 133 -12.96 -15.01 2.30
C LEU A 133 -11.81 -14.09 1.87
N SER A 134 -11.27 -14.34 0.68
CA SER A 134 -10.21 -13.51 0.11
C SER A 134 -10.80 -12.30 -0.59
N GLU A 135 -10.46 -11.11 -0.13
CA GLU A 135 -10.87 -9.85 -0.75
C GLU A 135 -10.24 -9.66 -2.12
N PHE A 136 -9.04 -10.24 -2.33
CA PHE A 136 -8.29 -10.11 -3.57
C PHE A 136 -9.08 -10.64 -4.77
N ASN A 137 -9.77 -11.77 -4.63
CA ASN A 137 -10.59 -12.37 -5.67
C ASN A 137 -12.09 -12.32 -5.37
N ARG A 138 -12.53 -11.36 -4.57
CA ARG A 138 -13.94 -11.09 -4.25
C ARG A 138 -14.67 -12.24 -3.58
N GLY A 139 -13.96 -12.97 -2.72
CA GLY A 139 -14.55 -14.07 -1.97
C GLY A 139 -14.67 -15.39 -2.73
N LEU A 140 -14.15 -15.46 -3.98
CA LEU A 140 -14.14 -16.71 -4.75
C LEU A 140 -13.19 -17.78 -4.19
N SER A 141 -12.25 -17.38 -3.35
CA SER A 141 -11.38 -18.31 -2.60
C SER A 141 -11.31 -17.92 -1.13
N THR A 142 -10.63 -18.76 -0.35
CA THR A 142 -10.37 -18.49 1.07
C THR A 142 -8.90 -18.19 1.31
N ARG A 143 -8.63 -17.42 2.35
CA ARG A 143 -7.30 -17.10 2.85
C ARG A 143 -7.16 -17.37 4.34
N THR A 144 -5.94 -17.37 4.81
CA THR A 144 -5.63 -17.42 6.25
C THR A 144 -5.80 -16.04 6.91
N ALA A 145 -5.87 -16.02 8.25
CA ALA A 145 -5.96 -14.75 8.99
C ALA A 145 -4.63 -13.95 8.94
N ILE A 146 -3.49 -14.60 8.79
CA ILE A 146 -2.22 -13.94 8.44
C ILE A 146 -1.93 -14.24 6.98
N TYR A 147 -1.80 -13.22 6.12
CA TYR A 147 -1.78 -13.41 4.69
C TYR A 147 -1.02 -12.32 3.94
N THR A 148 -0.53 -12.65 2.75
CA THR A 148 -0.19 -11.71 1.67
C THR A 148 -1.32 -11.74 0.64
N PRO A 149 -1.72 -10.63 0.03
CA PRO A 149 -2.89 -10.60 -0.87
C PRO A 149 -2.76 -11.51 -2.09
N PHE A 150 -1.56 -11.58 -2.67
CA PHE A 150 -1.24 -12.41 -3.84
C PHE A 150 0.26 -12.72 -3.88
N ALA A 151 0.67 -13.64 -4.73
CA ALA A 151 2.04 -14.19 -4.73
C ALA A 151 3.13 -13.15 -5.09
N GLN A 152 2.81 -12.19 -5.96
CA GLN A 152 3.74 -11.13 -6.40
C GLN A 152 3.59 -9.84 -5.57
N ALA A 153 3.00 -9.92 -4.38
CA ALA A 153 2.77 -8.75 -3.52
C ALA A 153 4.06 -7.97 -3.22
N VAL A 154 3.98 -6.66 -3.27
CA VAL A 154 5.06 -5.73 -2.92
C VAL A 154 4.52 -4.74 -1.89
N PRO A 155 5.09 -4.73 -0.66
CA PRO A 155 6.11 -5.65 -0.15
C PRO A 155 5.56 -7.08 0.06
N ASN A 156 6.42 -8.10 -0.07
CA ASN A 156 6.05 -9.50 0.22
C ASN A 156 6.09 -9.78 1.74
N VAL A 157 5.33 -8.99 2.48
CA VAL A 157 5.20 -9.09 3.94
C VAL A 157 3.73 -9.31 4.29
N PRO A 158 3.39 -10.37 5.03
CA PRO A 158 2.00 -10.62 5.40
C PRO A 158 1.45 -9.58 6.36
N VAL A 159 0.12 -9.52 6.43
CA VAL A 159 -0.65 -8.75 7.40
C VAL A 159 -1.53 -9.69 8.22
N ILE A 160 -1.83 -9.34 9.46
CA ILE A 160 -2.79 -10.09 10.28
C ILE A 160 -4.15 -9.40 10.24
N ASP A 161 -5.15 -10.13 9.77
CA ASP A 161 -6.56 -9.76 9.86
C ASP A 161 -7.06 -10.02 11.29
N THR A 162 -7.12 -8.98 12.09
CA THR A 162 -7.51 -9.06 13.50
C THR A 162 -8.92 -9.56 13.71
N ALA A 163 -9.83 -9.27 12.77
CA ALA A 163 -11.22 -9.70 12.83
C ALA A 163 -11.37 -11.22 12.69
N ASN A 164 -10.44 -11.90 12.02
CA ASN A 164 -10.48 -13.34 11.79
C ASN A 164 -9.35 -14.11 12.48
N CYS A 165 -8.43 -13.42 13.14
CA CYS A 165 -7.32 -14.03 13.85
C CYS A 165 -7.77 -14.60 15.22
N ILE A 166 -7.49 -15.87 15.47
CA ILE A 166 -7.81 -16.53 16.74
C ILE A 166 -7.07 -15.88 17.92
N HIS A 167 -5.84 -15.40 17.70
CA HIS A 167 -5.09 -14.70 18.75
C HIS A 167 -5.84 -13.46 19.24
N PHE A 168 -6.25 -12.58 18.31
CA PHE A 168 -6.97 -11.34 18.66
C PHE A 168 -8.37 -11.60 19.22
N LYS A 169 -9.01 -12.71 18.82
CA LYS A 169 -10.34 -13.08 19.35
C LYS A 169 -10.30 -13.71 20.73
N THR A 170 -9.30 -14.54 21.02
CA THR A 170 -9.32 -15.42 22.20
C THR A 170 -8.08 -15.36 23.07
N GLY A 171 -7.00 -14.73 22.61
CA GLY A 171 -5.69 -14.72 23.28
C GLY A 171 -4.93 -16.05 23.26
N LYS A 172 -5.52 -17.14 22.72
CA LYS A 172 -4.97 -18.51 22.89
C LYS A 172 -4.12 -19.03 21.74
N CYS A 173 -4.03 -18.30 20.63
CA CYS A 173 -3.23 -18.70 19.48
C CYS A 173 -1.95 -17.86 19.38
N GLY A 174 -0.82 -18.48 19.04
CA GLY A 174 0.48 -17.81 18.84
C GLY A 174 1.34 -18.58 17.83
N ILE A 175 0.71 -19.37 16.94
CA ILE A 175 1.44 -20.26 16.02
C ILE A 175 2.34 -19.46 15.07
N CYS A 176 1.83 -18.38 14.44
CA CYS A 176 2.62 -17.59 13.50
C CYS A 176 3.85 -16.95 14.15
N SER A 177 3.76 -16.50 15.40
CA SER A 177 4.93 -16.00 16.15
C SER A 177 5.93 -17.13 16.47
N LYS A 178 5.45 -18.32 16.83
CA LYS A 178 6.31 -19.47 17.19
C LYS A 178 7.06 -20.04 16.00
N VAL A 179 6.47 -20.06 14.80
CA VAL A 179 7.10 -20.60 13.60
C VAL A 179 7.94 -19.58 12.85
N CYS A 180 7.90 -18.31 13.25
CA CYS A 180 8.66 -17.25 12.59
C CYS A 180 10.10 -17.24 13.09
N ALA A 181 11.02 -17.82 12.33
CA ALA A 181 12.45 -17.83 12.68
C ALA A 181 13.06 -16.42 12.77
N ALA A 182 12.55 -15.46 11.98
CA ALA A 182 13.00 -14.07 12.00
C ALA A 182 12.39 -13.24 13.15
N GLY A 183 11.46 -13.80 13.94
CA GLY A 183 10.80 -13.07 15.03
C GLY A 183 10.04 -11.82 14.58
N ALA A 184 9.52 -11.82 13.35
CA ALA A 184 8.89 -10.65 12.75
C ALA A 184 7.46 -10.38 13.25
N VAL A 185 6.79 -11.37 13.89
CA VAL A 185 5.39 -11.20 14.34
C VAL A 185 5.35 -10.45 15.67
N ASN A 186 4.65 -9.32 15.69
CA ASN A 186 4.45 -8.47 16.85
C ASN A 186 2.96 -8.13 17.03
N TYR A 187 2.29 -8.75 17.99
CA TYR A 187 0.87 -8.52 18.26
C TYR A 187 0.58 -7.20 18.98
N ASP A 188 1.59 -6.56 19.57
CA ASP A 188 1.45 -5.30 20.30
C ASP A 188 1.64 -4.06 19.41
N GLN A 189 1.87 -4.26 18.10
CA GLN A 189 2.01 -3.18 17.14
C GLN A 189 0.74 -2.32 17.12
N LYS A 190 0.91 -1.00 17.05
CA LYS A 190 -0.18 -0.02 16.98
C LYS A 190 -0.09 0.77 15.70
N ASP A 191 -1.21 1.40 15.33
CA ASP A 191 -1.23 2.38 14.27
C ASP A 191 -0.28 3.53 14.60
N GLU A 192 0.42 4.03 13.59
CA GLU A 192 1.35 5.15 13.68
C GLU A 192 0.90 6.25 12.72
N VAL A 193 0.86 7.50 13.19
CA VAL A 193 0.61 8.65 12.33
C VAL A 193 1.93 9.37 12.11
N ILE A 194 2.30 9.53 10.84
CA ILE A 194 3.49 10.29 10.43
C ILE A 194 3.04 11.54 9.68
N THR A 195 3.67 12.68 9.99
CA THR A 195 3.44 13.94 9.28
C THR A 195 4.59 14.17 8.30
N ARG A 196 4.27 14.48 7.04
CA ARG A 196 5.24 14.75 5.98
C ARG A 196 4.85 15.97 5.16
N GLU A 197 5.88 16.64 4.58
CA GLU A 197 5.71 17.81 3.71
C GLU A 197 5.91 17.41 2.24
N TYR A 198 5.04 17.95 1.35
CA TYR A 198 5.04 17.64 -0.08
C TYR A 198 4.81 18.91 -0.90
N GLY A 199 5.49 19.03 -2.04
CA GLY A 199 5.25 20.12 -3.01
C GLY A 199 4.06 19.85 -3.92
N ALA A 200 3.75 18.57 -4.17
CA ALA A 200 2.64 18.15 -5.02
C ALA A 200 1.97 16.90 -4.49
N ILE A 201 0.68 16.74 -4.76
CA ILE A 201 -0.10 15.54 -4.44
C ILE A 201 -0.76 15.06 -5.73
N VAL A 202 -0.55 13.79 -6.05
CA VAL A 202 -1.21 13.10 -7.17
C VAL A 202 -2.21 12.10 -6.63
N VAL A 203 -3.46 12.19 -7.07
CA VAL A 203 -4.53 11.28 -6.65
C VAL A 203 -4.72 10.21 -7.72
N ALA A 204 -4.37 8.97 -7.38
CA ALA A 204 -4.43 7.80 -8.27
C ALA A 204 -5.22 6.64 -7.61
N THR A 205 -6.33 6.96 -6.96
CA THR A 205 -7.13 6.03 -6.13
C THR A 205 -7.89 4.96 -6.92
N GLY A 206 -7.86 5.04 -8.26
CA GLY A 206 -8.50 4.07 -9.13
C GLY A 206 -10.04 4.16 -9.10
N PHE A 207 -10.70 3.00 -9.21
CA PHE A 207 -12.16 2.88 -9.23
C PHE A 207 -12.62 1.74 -8.34
N ASP A 208 -13.85 1.85 -7.87
CA ASP A 208 -14.57 0.75 -7.24
C ASP A 208 -15.65 0.23 -8.17
N THR A 209 -15.87 -1.08 -8.12
CA THR A 209 -16.95 -1.70 -8.89
C THR A 209 -18.30 -1.46 -8.23
N ILE A 210 -19.33 -1.30 -9.04
CA ILE A 210 -20.70 -1.14 -8.57
C ILE A 210 -21.11 -2.41 -7.80
N ASN A 211 -21.66 -2.22 -6.59
CA ASN A 211 -22.29 -3.29 -5.86
C ASN A 211 -23.73 -3.47 -6.40
N LEU A 212 -23.99 -4.62 -7.03
CA LEU A 212 -25.29 -4.94 -7.63
C LEU A 212 -26.27 -5.55 -6.61
N ASP A 213 -25.83 -5.79 -5.37
CA ASP A 213 -26.67 -6.37 -4.31
C ASP A 213 -27.42 -5.29 -3.49
N LYS A 214 -27.48 -4.04 -3.99
CA LYS A 214 -28.19 -2.91 -3.36
C LYS A 214 -29.32 -2.43 -4.24
#